data_8e3a71d7d0e65b4754132e0f7422b3f5
#
_entry.id   8e3a71d7d0e65b4754132e0f7422b3f5
#
_cell.length_a   1.000
_cell.length_b   1.000
_cell.length_c   1.000
_cell.angle_alpha   90.00
_cell.angle_beta   90.00
_cell.angle_gamma   90.00
#
_symmetry.space_group_name_H-M   'P 1'
#
loop_
_entity.id
_entity.type
_entity.pdbx_description
1 polymer ?
#
loop_
_entity_poly.entity_id
_entity_poly.type
_entity_poly.pdbx_seq_one_letter_code
_entity_poly.pdbx_strand_id
1 'polypeptide(L)'
;MIQISKKFVLGVLAFLAVLVFIAVYQKTGQKPEVVFLDVGQGDAMLVILPGDTQILIDGGPSNKISAKLSKYLPFYDKDIELAILTHPHADHLTGFISVFKDYNVKNFIWSGANYESRLYSDFIEAL
;
A
#
# COMPACT_ATOMS: atom_id res chain seq x y z
N MET A 1 -9.25 -34.36 -34.75
CA MET A 1 -8.05 -33.84 -34.07
C MET A 1 -7.70 -32.51 -34.74
N ILE A 2 -7.87 -31.39 -34.05
CA ILE A 2 -7.63 -30.05 -34.62
C ILE A 2 -6.11 -29.84 -34.64
N GLN A 3 -5.50 -29.79 -35.83
CA GLN A 3 -4.08 -29.41 -35.96
C GLN A 3 -3.93 -27.87 -35.91
N ILE A 4 -3.47 -27.38 -34.78
CA ILE A 4 -3.15 -25.95 -34.62
C ILE A 4 -1.82 -25.67 -35.36
N SER A 5 -1.85 -24.73 -36.31
CA SER A 5 -0.65 -24.37 -37.09
C SER A 5 0.41 -23.74 -36.17
N LYS A 6 1.68 -24.14 -36.31
CA LYS A 6 2.83 -23.52 -35.59
C LYS A 6 2.89 -21.99 -35.77
N LYS A 7 2.50 -21.51 -36.95
CA LYS A 7 2.45 -20.05 -37.24
C LYS A 7 1.36 -19.36 -36.40
N PHE A 8 0.22 -20.02 -36.19
CA PHE A 8 -0.84 -19.47 -35.32
C PHE A 8 -0.38 -19.38 -33.86
N VAL A 9 0.23 -20.44 -33.32
CA VAL A 9 0.79 -20.43 -31.96
C VAL A 9 1.83 -19.33 -31.79
N LEU A 10 2.75 -19.19 -32.77
CA LEU A 10 3.78 -18.14 -32.73
C LEU A 10 3.17 -16.74 -32.75
N GLY A 11 2.12 -16.53 -33.56
CA GLY A 11 1.40 -15.25 -33.61
C GLY A 11 0.73 -14.89 -32.28
N VAL A 12 0.10 -15.86 -31.63
CA VAL A 12 -0.51 -15.68 -30.29
C VAL A 12 0.54 -15.35 -29.24
N LEU A 13 1.67 -16.06 -29.23
CA LEU A 13 2.77 -15.80 -28.29
C LEU A 13 3.38 -14.41 -28.51
N ALA A 14 3.59 -13.99 -29.76
CA ALA A 14 4.09 -12.67 -30.07
C ALA A 14 3.12 -11.56 -29.63
N PHE A 15 1.81 -11.76 -29.83
CA PHE A 15 0.77 -10.83 -29.38
C PHE A 15 0.75 -10.70 -27.85
N LEU A 16 0.81 -11.83 -27.13
CA LEU A 16 0.87 -11.82 -25.66
C LEU A 16 2.14 -11.13 -25.16
N ALA A 17 3.29 -11.36 -25.79
CA ALA A 17 4.54 -10.70 -25.46
C ALA A 17 4.45 -9.16 -25.61
N VAL A 18 3.79 -8.70 -26.67
CA VAL A 18 3.55 -7.25 -26.89
C VAL A 18 2.63 -6.68 -25.82
N LEU A 19 1.56 -7.40 -25.44
CA LEU A 19 0.66 -6.96 -24.36
C LEU A 19 1.40 -6.85 -23.02
N VAL A 20 2.21 -7.86 -22.68
CA VAL A 20 3.03 -7.83 -21.45
C VAL A 20 4.03 -6.66 -21.50
N PHE A 21 4.69 -6.44 -22.64
CA PHE A 21 5.62 -5.33 -22.81
C PHE A 21 4.93 -3.97 -22.59
N ILE A 22 3.75 -3.77 -23.17
CA ILE A 22 2.96 -2.55 -22.99
C ILE A 22 2.59 -2.36 -21.52
N ALA A 23 2.11 -3.41 -20.84
CA ALA A 23 1.73 -3.35 -19.44
C ALA A 23 2.92 -2.99 -18.53
N VAL A 24 4.08 -3.60 -18.76
CA VAL A 24 5.32 -3.28 -18.03
C VAL A 24 5.77 -1.84 -18.32
N TYR A 25 5.74 -1.42 -19.59
CA TYR A 25 6.14 -0.08 -19.96
C TYR A 25 5.26 1.01 -19.34
N GLN A 26 3.94 0.77 -19.26
CA GLN A 26 3.02 1.70 -18.57
C GLN A 26 3.31 1.83 -17.08
N LYS A 27 3.66 0.73 -16.41
CA LYS A 27 4.04 0.76 -14.98
C LYS A 27 5.34 1.51 -14.71
N THR A 28 6.35 1.36 -15.58
CA THR A 28 7.64 2.04 -15.38
C THR A 28 7.60 3.54 -15.68
N GLY A 29 6.59 4.01 -16.41
CA GLY A 29 6.38 5.44 -16.71
C GLY A 29 5.61 6.22 -15.66
N GLN A 30 5.13 5.58 -14.58
CA GLN A 30 4.40 6.25 -13.51
C GLN A 30 5.32 7.20 -12.73
N LYS A 31 4.79 8.36 -12.35
CA LYS A 31 5.50 9.30 -11.48
C LYS A 31 5.20 8.98 -10.02
N PRO A 32 6.13 9.25 -9.09
CA PRO A 32 5.81 9.21 -7.67
C PRO A 32 4.62 10.14 -7.36
N GLU A 33 3.70 9.66 -6.56
CA GLU A 33 2.55 10.41 -6.08
C GLU A 33 2.61 10.52 -4.55
N VAL A 34 2.33 11.69 -4.00
CA VAL A 34 2.22 11.93 -2.56
C VAL A 34 0.81 12.40 -2.28
N VAL A 35 0.10 11.65 -1.45
CA VAL A 35 -1.29 11.90 -1.10
C VAL A 35 -1.40 12.19 0.40
N PHE A 36 -1.83 13.39 0.75
CA PHE A 36 -2.23 13.72 2.11
C PHE A 36 -3.65 13.22 2.33
N LEU A 37 -3.81 12.25 3.23
CA LEU A 37 -5.09 11.61 3.48
C LEU A 37 -5.90 12.45 4.47
N ASP A 38 -7.12 12.80 4.09
CA ASP A 38 -8.05 13.49 5.00
C ASP A 38 -8.59 12.49 6.04
N VAL A 39 -7.88 12.37 7.15
CA VAL A 39 -8.23 11.48 8.27
C VAL A 39 -8.90 12.23 9.43
N GLY A 40 -9.12 13.54 9.30
CA GLY A 40 -9.63 14.43 10.33
C GLY A 40 -8.50 15.11 11.10
N GLN A 41 -8.64 15.24 12.41
CA GLN A 41 -7.62 15.86 13.25
C GLN A 41 -6.47 14.88 13.51
N GLY A 42 -5.43 14.95 12.69
CA GLY A 42 -4.26 14.08 12.72
C GLY A 42 -3.61 13.99 11.35
N ASP A 43 -2.51 13.27 11.24
CA ASP A 43 -1.76 13.15 10.02
C ASP A 43 -1.76 11.72 9.46
N ALA A 44 -1.86 11.63 8.14
CA ALA A 44 -1.60 10.42 7.39
C ALA A 44 -1.22 10.79 5.94
N MET A 45 -0.13 10.21 5.45
CA MET A 45 0.39 10.46 4.12
C MET A 45 0.68 9.13 3.43
N LEU A 46 0.18 8.97 2.21
CA LEU A 46 0.50 7.83 1.35
C LEU A 46 1.42 8.29 0.22
N VAL A 47 2.55 7.65 0.08
CA VAL A 47 3.47 7.82 -1.05
C VAL A 47 3.38 6.58 -1.92
N ILE A 48 3.05 6.77 -3.20
CA ILE A 48 2.99 5.71 -4.20
C ILE A 48 4.15 5.92 -5.16
N LEU A 49 5.06 4.97 -5.20
CA LEU A 49 6.22 4.99 -6.09
C LEU A 49 5.94 4.15 -7.34
N PRO A 50 6.69 4.38 -8.44
CA PRO A 50 6.63 3.51 -9.62
C PRO A 50 6.81 2.04 -9.26
N GLY A 51 6.01 1.17 -9.88
CA GLY A 51 6.06 -0.26 -9.60
C GLY A 51 5.15 -0.71 -8.44
N ASP A 52 4.15 0.13 -8.08
CA ASP A 52 3.15 -0.14 -7.05
C ASP A 52 3.80 -0.35 -5.65
N THR A 53 4.83 0.44 -5.34
CA THR A 53 5.45 0.44 -4.00
C THR A 53 4.79 1.53 -3.16
N GLN A 54 4.16 1.11 -2.05
CA GLN A 54 3.42 2.02 -1.17
C GLN A 54 4.18 2.26 0.14
N ILE A 55 4.25 3.55 0.53
CA ILE A 55 4.80 3.97 1.81
C ILE A 55 3.72 4.74 2.55
N LEU A 56 3.33 4.28 3.74
CA LEU A 56 2.39 4.97 4.61
C LEU A 56 3.15 5.66 5.74
N ILE A 57 2.95 6.97 5.90
CA ILE A 57 3.54 7.77 6.97
C ILE A 57 2.41 8.27 7.84
N ASP A 58 2.39 7.86 9.09
CA ASP A 58 1.34 8.03 10.09
C ASP A 58 -0.02 7.41 9.68
N GLY A 59 -0.82 7.07 10.67
CA GLY A 59 -2.09 6.37 10.49
C GLY A 59 -3.33 7.20 10.77
N GLY A 60 -3.15 8.40 11.30
CA GLY A 60 -4.27 9.24 11.73
C GLY A 60 -4.97 8.75 13.01
N PRO A 61 -6.06 9.46 13.43
CA PRO A 61 -6.69 9.28 14.74
C PRO A 61 -7.69 8.14 14.80
N SER A 62 -7.95 7.41 13.71
CA SER A 62 -9.03 6.43 13.67
C SER A 62 -8.89 5.40 12.55
N ASN A 63 -9.77 4.38 12.59
CA ASN A 63 -9.88 3.36 11.54
C ASN A 63 -10.34 3.89 10.16
N LYS A 64 -10.68 5.17 10.04
CA LYS A 64 -11.02 5.80 8.74
C LYS A 64 -9.90 5.69 7.71
N ILE A 65 -8.65 5.51 8.18
CA ILE A 65 -7.49 5.35 7.31
C ILE A 65 -7.67 4.23 6.30
N SER A 66 -8.20 3.07 6.67
CA SER A 66 -8.43 1.95 5.76
C SER A 66 -9.35 2.31 4.59
N ALA A 67 -10.43 3.07 4.87
CA ALA A 67 -11.33 3.56 3.83
C ALA A 67 -10.71 4.66 2.95
N LYS A 68 -9.72 5.40 3.47
CA LYS A 68 -8.98 6.38 2.67
C LYS A 68 -7.96 5.69 1.77
N LEU A 69 -7.21 4.73 2.29
CA LEU A 69 -6.25 3.94 1.52
C LEU A 69 -6.94 3.20 0.36
N SER A 70 -8.11 2.60 0.58
CA SER A 70 -8.84 1.87 -0.46
C SER A 70 -9.30 2.72 -1.66
N LYS A 71 -9.22 4.05 -1.59
CA LYS A 71 -9.48 4.95 -2.72
C LYS A 71 -8.29 5.09 -3.67
N TYR A 72 -7.09 4.84 -3.18
CA TYR A 72 -5.84 5.01 -3.92
C TYR A 72 -5.17 3.69 -4.25
N LEU A 73 -5.40 2.67 -3.42
CA LEU A 73 -4.84 1.34 -3.64
C LEU A 73 -5.85 0.45 -4.36
N PRO A 74 -5.43 -0.33 -5.36
CA PRO A 74 -6.28 -1.32 -6.01
C PRO A 74 -6.85 -2.31 -5.00
N PHE A 75 -8.08 -2.77 -5.19
CA PHE A 75 -8.75 -3.69 -4.25
C PHE A 75 -8.01 -5.04 -4.06
N TYR A 76 -7.22 -5.43 -5.04
CA TYR A 76 -6.41 -6.65 -5.04
C TYR A 76 -5.01 -6.45 -4.44
N ASP A 77 -4.59 -5.21 -4.22
CA ASP A 77 -3.30 -4.88 -3.63
C ASP A 77 -3.50 -4.49 -2.17
N LYS A 78 -3.06 -5.36 -1.29
CA LYS A 78 -3.14 -5.20 0.16
C LYS A 78 -1.76 -5.02 0.79
N ASP A 79 -0.73 -4.95 -0.01
CA ASP A 79 0.63 -4.76 0.47
C ASP A 79 0.91 -3.27 0.74
N ILE A 80 1.59 -2.98 1.84
CA ILE A 80 2.23 -1.70 2.15
C ILE A 80 3.68 -2.03 2.42
N GLU A 81 4.59 -1.62 1.51
CA GLU A 81 6.00 -2.01 1.58
C GLU A 81 6.70 -1.41 2.77
N LEU A 82 6.28 -0.22 3.18
CA LEU A 82 6.84 0.47 4.33
C LEU A 82 5.77 1.29 5.03
N ALA A 83 5.65 1.14 6.34
CA ALA A 83 4.88 2.05 7.18
C ALA A 83 5.81 2.71 8.19
N ILE A 84 5.60 4.00 8.43
CA ILE A 84 6.42 4.83 9.31
C ILE A 84 5.50 5.53 10.30
N LEU A 85 5.74 5.33 11.60
CA LEU A 85 5.12 6.12 12.66
C LEU A 85 6.12 7.17 13.13
N THR A 86 5.80 8.44 12.91
CA THR A 86 6.68 9.54 13.28
C THR A 86 6.80 9.68 14.79
N HIS A 87 5.68 9.58 15.51
CA HIS A 87 5.63 9.61 16.97
C HIS A 87 4.33 8.96 17.50
N PRO A 88 4.35 8.41 18.74
CA PRO A 88 3.27 7.57 19.24
C PRO A 88 2.08 8.34 19.84
N HIS A 89 1.71 9.49 19.30
CA HIS A 89 0.50 10.20 19.71
C HIS A 89 -0.74 9.60 19.03
N ALA A 90 -1.90 9.72 19.69
CA ALA A 90 -3.13 9.07 19.26
C ALA A 90 -3.58 9.48 17.85
N ASP A 91 -3.33 10.72 17.46
CA ASP A 91 -3.69 11.28 16.15
C ASP A 91 -2.77 10.85 14.99
N HIS A 92 -1.70 10.09 15.29
CA HIS A 92 -0.80 9.47 14.32
C HIS A 92 -0.83 7.94 14.37
N LEU A 93 -1.05 7.37 15.57
CA LEU A 93 -0.87 5.96 15.83
C LEU A 93 -2.16 5.14 15.67
N THR A 94 -3.34 5.70 16.04
CA THR A 94 -4.57 4.91 16.20
C THR A 94 -4.96 4.16 14.92
N GLY A 95 -4.78 4.79 13.77
CA GLY A 95 -5.13 4.19 12.49
C GLY A 95 -4.30 2.97 12.12
N PHE A 96 -3.05 2.86 12.62
CA PHE A 96 -2.22 1.69 12.35
C PHE A 96 -2.82 0.38 12.88
N ILE A 97 -3.60 0.42 13.94
CA ILE A 97 -4.31 -0.77 14.46
C ILE A 97 -5.24 -1.37 13.39
N SER A 98 -5.91 -0.51 12.61
CA SER A 98 -6.74 -0.98 11.49
C SER A 98 -5.91 -1.31 10.24
N VAL A 99 -4.83 -0.58 10.00
CA VAL A 99 -3.93 -0.86 8.88
C VAL A 99 -3.31 -2.26 9.00
N PHE A 100 -2.78 -2.63 10.16
CA PHE A 100 -2.22 -3.98 10.37
C PHE A 100 -3.24 -5.10 10.25
N LYS A 101 -4.53 -4.79 10.49
CA LYS A 101 -5.62 -5.75 10.33
C LYS A 101 -6.06 -5.92 8.87
N ASP A 102 -6.08 -4.83 8.09
CA ASP A 102 -6.69 -4.77 6.77
C ASP A 102 -5.66 -4.89 5.62
N TYR A 103 -4.38 -4.61 5.92
CA TYR A 103 -3.26 -4.58 4.98
C TYR A 103 -2.08 -5.40 5.48
N ASN A 104 -1.25 -5.84 4.54
CA ASN A 104 -0.03 -6.57 4.82
C ASN A 104 1.17 -5.61 4.82
N VAL A 105 1.54 -5.11 5.98
CA VAL A 105 2.68 -4.21 6.15
C VAL A 105 3.97 -5.02 6.17
N LYS A 106 4.83 -4.83 5.15
CA LYS A 106 6.08 -5.59 4.99
C LYS A 106 7.17 -5.12 5.95
N ASN A 107 7.28 -3.82 6.14
CA ASN A 107 8.27 -3.20 7.01
C ASN A 107 7.60 -2.08 7.80
N PHE A 108 7.93 -1.98 9.08
CA PHE A 108 7.44 -0.94 9.96
C PHE A 108 8.60 -0.25 10.68
N ILE A 109 8.62 1.08 10.65
CA ILE A 109 9.63 1.91 11.30
C ILE A 109 8.96 2.86 12.27
N TRP A 110 9.44 2.90 13.51
CA TRP A 110 9.08 3.92 14.48
C TRP A 110 10.26 4.18 15.43
N SER A 111 10.15 5.21 16.25
CA SER A 111 11.22 5.63 17.16
C SER A 111 11.53 4.62 18.28
N GLY A 112 10.67 3.63 18.52
CA GLY A 112 10.75 2.73 19.67
C GLY A 112 10.45 3.43 21.01
N ALA A 113 10.03 4.70 20.98
CA ALA A 113 9.65 5.43 22.20
C ALA A 113 8.48 4.73 22.87
N ASN A 114 8.64 4.45 24.17
CA ASN A 114 7.58 3.88 24.98
C ASN A 114 6.58 4.98 25.36
N TYR A 115 5.29 4.66 25.28
CA TYR A 115 4.21 5.57 25.63
C TYR A 115 3.23 4.85 26.56
N GLU A 116 3.07 5.35 27.77
CA GLU A 116 2.19 4.73 28.76
C GLU A 116 0.73 5.05 28.46
N SER A 117 0.11 4.30 27.56
CA SER A 117 -1.34 4.38 27.30
C SER A 117 -1.90 3.03 26.86
N ARG A 118 -3.19 2.83 27.13
CA ARG A 118 -3.89 1.63 26.64
C ARG A 118 -3.82 1.53 25.11
N LEU A 119 -3.98 2.67 24.42
CA LEU A 119 -3.91 2.75 22.96
C LEU A 119 -2.54 2.28 22.43
N TYR A 120 -1.45 2.64 23.12
CA TYR A 120 -0.11 2.17 22.74
C TYR A 120 0.05 0.67 22.96
N SER A 121 -0.54 0.13 24.04
CA SER A 121 -0.56 -1.32 24.26
C SER A 121 -1.34 -2.06 23.17
N ASP A 122 -2.52 -1.55 22.78
CA ASP A 122 -3.33 -2.11 21.70
C ASP A 122 -2.59 -2.06 20.34
N PHE A 123 -1.81 -1.01 20.10
CA PHE A 123 -0.96 -0.88 18.92
C PHE A 123 0.18 -1.90 18.91
N ILE A 124 0.89 -2.09 20.03
CA ILE A 124 1.97 -3.08 20.13
C ILE A 124 1.44 -4.50 19.96
N GLU A 125 0.21 -4.79 20.44
CA GLU A 125 -0.44 -6.09 20.22
C GLU A 125 -0.83 -6.31 18.75
N ALA A 126 -1.13 -5.26 18.02
CA ALA A 126 -1.51 -5.32 16.61
C ALA A 126 -0.30 -5.43 15.65
N LEU A 127 0.89 -5.02 16.09
CA LEU A 127 2.15 -5.02 15.34
C LEU A 127 2.70 -6.45 15.17
#